data_d7484c3026273e0b39cf26d8fe966dec
#
_entry.id   d7484c3026273e0b39cf26d8fe966dec
#
_cell.length_a   1.000
_cell.length_b   1.000
_cell.length_c   1.000
_cell.angle_alpha   90.00
_cell.angle_beta   90.00
_cell.angle_gamma   90.00
#
_symmetry.space_group_name_H-M   'P 1'
#
loop_
_entity.id
_entity.type
_entity.pdbx_description
1 polymer ?
#
loop_
_entity_poly.entity_id
_entity_poly.type
_entity_poly.pdbx_seq_one_letter_code
_entity_poly.pdbx_strand_id
1 'polypeptide(L)'
;MQKIQPVDRRVVNIYRDEYKPFSGDDGPSTHESALQINSHDQLGVGFHVYRMQPGTTTTPHEHTQDEEFLVIEGELTDNDGYVYKAGDLVWLKKGTQHFSHSEHGALLAVYIGAAEKNLPPA
;
A
#
# COMPACT_ATOMS: atom_id res chain seq x y z
N MET A 1 10.27 -35.70 -3.98
CA MET A 1 9.54 -34.41 -3.79
C MET A 1 8.72 -34.12 -5.05
N GLN A 2 7.45 -33.80 -4.87
CA GLN A 2 6.60 -33.42 -5.99
C GLN A 2 6.91 -31.98 -6.42
N LYS A 3 6.87 -31.74 -7.73
CA LYS A 3 7.03 -30.38 -8.28
C LYS A 3 5.73 -29.60 -8.10
N ILE A 4 5.86 -28.29 -7.91
CA ILE A 4 4.71 -27.40 -7.88
C ILE A 4 4.06 -27.41 -9.26
N GLN A 5 2.76 -27.64 -9.29
CA GLN A 5 2.01 -27.63 -10.54
C GLN A 5 1.73 -26.20 -10.99
N PRO A 6 1.60 -25.94 -12.31
CA PRO A 6 1.35 -24.58 -12.80
C PRO A 6 0.11 -23.91 -12.16
N VAL A 7 -0.95 -24.67 -11.88
CA VAL A 7 -2.18 -24.17 -11.25
C VAL A 7 -1.96 -23.73 -9.79
N ASP A 8 -0.88 -24.20 -9.17
CA ASP A 8 -0.57 -23.93 -7.77
C ASP A 8 0.45 -22.79 -7.59
N ARG A 9 0.76 -22.07 -8.67
CA ARG A 9 1.71 -20.95 -8.63
C ARG A 9 1.17 -19.78 -9.40
N ARG A 10 1.18 -18.60 -8.77
CA ARG A 10 0.89 -17.33 -9.43
C ARG A 10 2.05 -16.39 -9.21
N VAL A 11 2.48 -15.70 -10.27
CA VAL A 11 3.62 -14.78 -10.23
C VAL A 11 3.22 -13.51 -10.94
N VAL A 12 3.47 -12.38 -10.30
CA VAL A 12 3.38 -11.06 -10.92
C VAL A 12 4.70 -10.33 -10.69
N ASN A 13 5.00 -9.38 -11.54
CA ASN A 13 6.22 -8.60 -11.44
C ASN A 13 5.89 -7.14 -11.19
N ILE A 14 6.44 -6.57 -10.13
CA ILE A 14 6.11 -5.21 -9.69
C ILE A 14 6.55 -4.12 -10.68
N TYR A 15 7.42 -4.44 -11.63
CA TYR A 15 7.90 -3.50 -12.63
C TYR A 15 7.26 -3.66 -14.00
N ARG A 16 6.55 -4.77 -14.25
CA ARG A 16 6.01 -5.09 -15.57
C ARG A 16 4.51 -5.28 -15.62
N ASP A 17 3.91 -5.72 -14.51
CA ASP A 17 2.48 -6.01 -14.48
C ASP A 17 1.66 -4.78 -14.14
N GLU A 18 0.43 -4.77 -14.60
CA GLU A 18 -0.47 -3.63 -14.44
C GLU A 18 -0.99 -3.55 -13.02
N TYR A 19 -0.89 -2.35 -12.41
CA TYR A 19 -1.47 -2.04 -11.11
C TYR A 19 -2.93 -1.65 -11.29
N LYS A 20 -3.76 -1.99 -10.28
CA LYS A 20 -5.16 -1.59 -10.24
C LYS A 20 -5.30 -0.32 -9.40
N PRO A 21 -5.99 0.71 -9.90
CA PRO A 21 -6.22 1.91 -9.10
C PRO A 21 -7.17 1.62 -7.94
N PHE A 22 -6.92 2.25 -6.81
CA PHE A 22 -7.90 2.28 -5.73
C PHE A 22 -9.13 3.07 -6.20
N SER A 23 -10.30 2.70 -5.72
CA SER A 23 -11.54 3.39 -6.05
C SER A 23 -12.02 4.19 -4.86
N GLY A 24 -12.49 5.41 -5.13
CA GLY A 24 -13.12 6.27 -4.15
C GLY A 24 -14.48 6.74 -4.66
N ASP A 25 -15.09 7.68 -3.95
CA ASP A 25 -16.40 8.23 -4.30
C ASP A 25 -16.41 8.90 -5.69
N ASP A 26 -15.25 9.45 -6.09
CA ASP A 26 -15.07 10.13 -7.37
C ASP A 26 -14.55 9.20 -8.48
N GLY A 27 -14.60 7.89 -8.26
CA GLY A 27 -14.11 6.90 -9.21
C GLY A 27 -12.67 6.46 -8.96
N PRO A 28 -12.00 5.89 -9.98
CA PRO A 28 -10.63 5.38 -9.82
C PRO A 28 -9.64 6.50 -9.48
N SER A 29 -8.75 6.22 -8.53
CA SER A 29 -7.66 7.13 -8.19
C SER A 29 -6.68 7.25 -9.36
N THR A 30 -6.17 8.46 -9.60
CA THR A 30 -5.08 8.70 -10.55
C THR A 30 -3.71 8.70 -9.86
N HIS A 31 -3.66 8.55 -8.54
CA HIS A 31 -2.46 8.71 -7.75
C HIS A 31 -2.04 7.45 -7.00
N GLU A 32 -2.99 6.58 -6.67
CA GLU A 32 -2.73 5.41 -5.83
C GLU A 32 -3.24 4.15 -6.50
N SER A 33 -2.40 3.13 -6.52
CA SER A 33 -2.72 1.84 -7.13
C SER A 33 -2.01 0.71 -6.40
N ALA A 34 -2.46 -0.51 -6.63
CA ALA A 34 -1.85 -1.69 -6.02
C ALA A 34 -1.75 -2.85 -6.99
N LEU A 35 -0.71 -3.65 -6.80
CA LEU A 35 -0.53 -4.96 -7.42
C LEU A 35 -0.72 -6.01 -6.34
N GLN A 36 -1.70 -6.90 -6.52
CA GLN A 36 -2.10 -7.83 -5.47
C GLN A 36 -2.49 -9.16 -6.09
N ILE A 37 -1.95 -10.25 -5.54
CA ILE A 37 -2.25 -11.61 -6.02
C ILE A 37 -3.44 -12.20 -5.31
N ASN A 38 -3.54 -12.02 -3.97
CA ASN A 38 -4.65 -12.59 -3.23
C ASN A 38 -5.95 -11.90 -3.65
N SER A 39 -6.99 -12.71 -3.86
CA SER A 39 -8.28 -12.22 -4.33
C SER A 39 -9.40 -12.42 -3.30
N HIS A 40 -9.03 -12.75 -2.06
CA HIS A 40 -9.99 -13.07 -1.01
C HIS A 40 -10.58 -11.81 -0.36
N ASP A 41 -9.84 -10.71 -0.39
CA ASP A 41 -10.21 -9.45 0.24
C ASP A 41 -10.25 -8.32 -0.80
N GLN A 42 -10.69 -7.16 -0.35
CA GLN A 42 -10.68 -5.97 -1.19
C GLN A 42 -9.24 -5.53 -1.50
N LEU A 43 -9.08 -4.73 -2.54
CA LEU A 43 -7.78 -4.20 -2.94
C LEU A 43 -7.14 -3.43 -1.78
N GLY A 44 -5.87 -3.75 -1.49
CA GLY A 44 -5.13 -3.12 -0.41
C GLY A 44 -5.28 -3.80 0.94
N VAL A 45 -6.03 -4.90 1.03
CA VAL A 45 -6.10 -5.74 2.24
C VAL A 45 -5.36 -7.05 1.96
N GLY A 46 -4.54 -7.50 2.91
CA GLY A 46 -3.60 -8.57 2.72
C GLY A 46 -2.27 -8.06 2.18
N PHE A 47 -1.46 -8.94 1.64
CA PHE A 47 -0.14 -8.58 1.10
C PHE A 47 -0.27 -8.05 -0.33
N HIS A 48 0.29 -6.86 -0.56
CA HIS A 48 0.23 -6.21 -1.86
C HIS A 48 1.40 -5.24 -2.02
N VAL A 49 1.60 -4.78 -3.26
CA VAL A 49 2.56 -3.70 -3.53
C VAL A 49 1.75 -2.44 -3.86
N TYR A 50 2.03 -1.39 -3.12
CA TYR A 50 1.34 -0.11 -3.18
C TYR A 50 2.21 0.91 -3.90
N ARG A 51 1.61 1.61 -4.87
CA ARG A 51 2.31 2.66 -5.62
C ARG A 51 1.66 4.00 -5.36
N MET A 52 2.49 4.97 -4.99
CA MET A 52 2.14 6.39 -4.92
C MET A 52 2.77 7.09 -6.13
N GLN A 53 1.96 7.75 -6.94
CA GLN A 53 2.49 8.62 -7.99
C GLN A 53 3.12 9.87 -7.36
N PRO A 54 4.04 10.57 -8.09
CA PRO A 54 4.59 11.83 -7.59
C PRO A 54 3.49 12.83 -7.19
N GLY A 55 3.66 13.47 -6.04
CA GLY A 55 2.72 14.45 -5.51
C GLY A 55 1.51 13.87 -4.78
N THR A 56 1.52 12.57 -4.49
CA THR A 56 0.40 11.91 -3.80
C THR A 56 0.41 12.23 -2.32
N THR A 57 -0.76 12.58 -1.80
CA THR A 57 -1.04 12.64 -0.36
C THR A 57 -2.16 11.67 -0.06
N THR A 58 -1.94 10.76 0.87
CA THR A 58 -2.96 9.80 1.26
C THR A 58 -4.06 10.47 2.08
N THR A 59 -5.26 9.87 2.05
CA THR A 59 -6.35 10.30 2.92
C THR A 59 -5.99 9.99 4.37
N PRO A 60 -6.20 10.91 5.33
CA PRO A 60 -6.02 10.61 6.73
C PRO A 60 -6.84 9.39 7.14
N HIS A 61 -6.22 8.47 7.86
CA HIS A 61 -6.84 7.20 8.21
C HIS A 61 -6.32 6.65 9.54
N GLU A 62 -7.08 5.72 10.09
CA GLU A 62 -6.71 4.95 11.27
C GLU A 62 -6.51 3.50 10.89
N HIS A 63 -5.43 2.91 11.39
CA HIS A 63 -5.17 1.48 11.21
C HIS A 63 -6.06 0.67 12.13
N THR A 64 -6.92 -0.18 11.55
CA THR A 64 -7.82 -1.06 12.31
C THR A 64 -7.13 -2.37 12.73
N GLN A 65 -5.97 -2.66 12.14
CA GLN A 65 -5.04 -3.72 12.50
C GLN A 65 -3.63 -3.18 12.34
N ASP A 66 -2.64 -3.90 12.85
CA ASP A 66 -1.24 -3.52 12.64
C ASP A 66 -0.93 -3.49 11.14
N GLU A 67 -0.11 -2.53 10.74
CA GLU A 67 0.43 -2.44 9.38
C GLU A 67 1.92 -2.73 9.40
N GLU A 68 2.39 -3.46 8.40
CA GLU A 68 3.82 -3.59 8.12
C GLU A 68 4.06 -3.20 6.66
N PHE A 69 5.15 -2.47 6.41
CA PHE A 69 5.53 -2.20 5.03
C PHE A 69 7.03 -2.06 4.87
N LEU A 70 7.48 -2.37 3.65
CA LEU A 70 8.84 -2.17 3.21
C LEU A 70 8.83 -1.13 2.09
N VAL A 71 9.61 -0.07 2.23
CA VAL A 71 9.79 0.90 1.15
C VAL A 71 10.78 0.31 0.14
N ILE A 72 10.30 0.04 -1.06
CA ILE A 72 11.12 -0.54 -2.15
C ILE A 72 11.84 0.57 -2.89
N GLU A 73 11.12 1.64 -3.25
CA GLU A 73 11.66 2.79 -3.98
C GLU A 73 11.01 4.08 -3.49
N GLY A 74 11.74 5.17 -3.61
CA GLY A 74 11.26 6.49 -3.27
C GLY A 74 11.28 6.77 -1.78
N GLU A 75 10.51 7.78 -1.40
CA GLU A 75 10.33 8.13 0.01
C GLU A 75 8.96 8.74 0.23
N LEU A 76 8.48 8.67 1.47
CA LEU A 76 7.24 9.31 1.87
C LEU A 76 7.41 9.91 3.26
N THR A 77 6.66 10.97 3.53
CA THR A 77 6.72 11.71 4.78
C THR A 77 5.35 11.68 5.44
N ASP A 78 5.30 11.26 6.70
CA ASP A 78 4.09 11.30 7.50
C ASP A 78 3.77 12.70 7.99
N ASN A 79 2.52 12.90 8.42
CA ASN A 79 2.05 14.19 8.93
C ASN A 79 2.80 14.70 10.16
N ASP A 80 3.51 13.82 10.88
CA ASP A 80 4.38 14.19 12.01
C ASP A 80 5.79 14.59 11.57
N GLY A 81 6.08 14.55 10.27
CA GLY A 81 7.38 14.89 9.72
C GLY A 81 8.34 13.71 9.59
N TYR A 82 7.95 12.51 10.02
CA TYR A 82 8.83 11.35 9.87
C TYR A 82 8.96 10.96 8.39
N VAL A 83 10.19 10.75 7.92
CA VAL A 83 10.49 10.39 6.53
C VAL A 83 10.88 8.92 6.46
N TYR A 84 10.13 8.15 5.69
CA TYR A 84 10.47 6.76 5.36
C TYR A 84 11.22 6.74 4.03
N LYS A 85 12.31 5.99 3.97
CA LYS A 85 13.20 5.92 2.81
C LYS A 85 13.31 4.50 2.29
N ALA A 86 13.73 4.36 1.04
CA ALA A 86 13.96 3.05 0.42
C ALA A 86 14.83 2.17 1.34
N GLY A 87 14.37 0.95 1.57
CA GLY A 87 15.01 -0.01 2.47
C GLY A 87 14.44 -0.02 3.88
N ASP A 88 13.61 0.94 4.26
CA ASP A 88 12.98 0.94 5.59
C ASP A 88 11.90 -0.12 5.69
N LEU A 89 12.00 -0.95 6.72
CA LEU A 89 10.97 -1.89 7.11
C LEU A 89 10.26 -1.32 8.33
N VAL A 90 8.95 -1.14 8.22
CA VAL A 90 8.16 -0.34 9.17
C VAL A 90 7.02 -1.17 9.75
N TRP A 91 6.75 -0.98 11.02
CA TRP A 91 5.57 -1.47 11.70
C TRP A 91 4.81 -0.28 12.29
N LEU A 92 3.51 -0.22 12.04
CA LEU A 92 2.61 0.75 12.64
C LEU A 92 1.53 0.00 13.41
N LYS A 93 1.38 0.36 14.68
CA LYS A 93 0.47 -0.33 15.59
C LYS A 93 -0.99 -0.03 15.26
N LYS A 94 -1.86 -1.03 15.42
CA LYS A 94 -3.31 -0.85 15.43
C LYS A 94 -3.70 0.36 16.27
N GLY A 95 -4.58 1.20 15.72
CA GLY A 95 -5.07 2.42 16.37
C GLY A 95 -4.27 3.67 16.03
N THR A 96 -3.11 3.54 15.36
CA THR A 96 -2.37 4.72 14.92
C THR A 96 -3.10 5.43 13.78
N GLN A 97 -2.98 6.75 13.75
CA GLN A 97 -3.62 7.60 12.76
C GLN A 97 -2.57 8.43 12.05
N HIS A 98 -2.66 8.51 10.74
CA HIS A 98 -1.74 9.32 9.96
C HIS A 98 -2.25 9.59 8.54
N PHE A 99 -1.53 10.43 7.83
CA PHE A 99 -1.49 10.49 6.38
C PHE A 99 -0.04 10.66 5.94
N SER A 100 0.24 10.30 4.71
CA SER A 100 1.59 10.36 4.14
C SER A 100 1.57 11.13 2.83
N HIS A 101 2.68 11.80 2.54
CA HIS A 101 2.91 12.49 1.27
C HIS A 101 4.19 11.99 0.62
N SER A 102 4.13 11.76 -0.69
CA SER A 102 5.33 11.43 -1.47
C SER A 102 5.47 12.42 -2.63
N GLU A 103 6.46 13.29 -2.55
CA GLU A 103 6.68 14.33 -3.57
C GLU A 103 7.10 13.72 -4.91
N HIS A 104 7.95 12.71 -4.87
CA HIS A 104 8.52 12.12 -6.08
C HIS A 104 8.01 10.71 -6.38
N GLY A 105 7.06 10.23 -5.60
CA GLY A 105 6.52 8.89 -5.72
C GLY A 105 7.22 7.87 -4.84
N ALA A 106 6.52 6.77 -4.58
CA ALA A 106 7.03 5.68 -3.75
C ALA A 106 6.40 4.35 -4.15
N LEU A 107 7.15 3.28 -3.89
CA LEU A 107 6.70 1.91 -4.09
C LEU A 107 6.94 1.15 -2.80
N LEU A 108 5.89 0.56 -2.23
CA LEU A 108 5.92 -0.13 -0.95
C LEU A 108 5.33 -1.53 -1.07
N ALA A 109 5.98 -2.51 -0.41
CA ALA A 109 5.34 -3.79 -0.13
C ALA A 109 4.64 -3.67 1.21
N VAL A 110 3.33 -3.92 1.25
CA VAL A 110 2.47 -3.63 2.40
C VAL A 110 1.69 -4.86 2.81
N TYR A 111 1.57 -5.07 4.12
CA TYR A 111 0.61 -6.02 4.69
C TYR A 111 -0.27 -5.32 5.71
N ILE A 112 -1.58 -5.39 5.50
CA ILE A 112 -2.60 -5.05 6.49
C ILE A 112 -3.66 -6.15 6.51
N GLY A 113 -4.12 -6.50 7.72
CA GLY A 113 -5.09 -7.60 7.87
C GLY A 113 -6.55 -7.18 7.71
N ALA A 114 -6.84 -5.89 7.68
CA ALA A 114 -8.19 -5.35 7.52
C ALA A 114 -8.10 -3.92 6.95
N ALA A 115 -9.20 -3.49 6.34
CA ALA A 115 -9.29 -2.15 5.76
C ALA A 115 -9.07 -1.06 6.81
N GLU A 116 -8.37 -0.01 6.39
CA GLU A 116 -8.20 1.21 7.16
C GLU A 116 -9.53 1.94 7.31
N LYS A 117 -9.64 2.74 8.36
CA LYS A 117 -10.79 3.62 8.57
C LYS A 117 -10.41 5.03 8.19
N ASN A 118 -11.05 5.58 7.17
CA ASN A 118 -10.83 6.98 6.79
C ASN A 118 -11.35 7.90 7.89
N LEU A 119 -10.54 8.93 8.17
CA LEU A 119 -10.89 9.94 9.16
C LEU A 119 -11.55 11.14 8.47
N PRO A 120 -12.47 11.84 9.15
CA PRO A 120 -13.02 13.05 8.59
C PRO A 120 -11.93 14.10 8.41
N PRO A 121 -12.08 15.02 7.42
CA PRO A 121 -11.15 16.14 7.27
C PRO A 121 -11.11 16.96 8.55
N ALA A 122 -9.92 17.43 8.90
CA ALA A 122 -9.72 18.27 10.09
C ALA A 122 -10.41 19.63 9.92
#